data_e296c85fa5f9d7aed8529cbc8e06cd55
#
_entry.id   e296c85fa5f9d7aed8529cbc8e06cd55
#
_cell.length_a   1.000
_cell.length_b   1.000
_cell.length_c   1.000
_cell.angle_alpha   90.00
_cell.angle_beta   90.00
_cell.angle_gamma   90.00
#
_symmetry.space_group_name_H-M   'P 1'
#
loop_
_entity.id
_entity.type
_entity.pdbx_description
1 polymer ?
#
loop_
_entity_poly.entity_id
_entity_poly.type
_entity_poly.pdbx_seq_one_letter_code
_entity_poly.pdbx_strand_id
1 'polypeptide(L)'
;EGELLRLEDSDGNLADEVNYKVGGDWPQWTNGDGSSMELIHPFANNDLPSSWKDSDESQKTSFEEYSFTGIYHHLSVPRLDKELWVHLVGDAHVILKDIELLRGGQDIMQNAANRTTNGRGETGWLPQGTHHASYFENGEFHLISDGHGDNRANKAEIQVNALTRNDELTLKFKARWVKGKPRVIFKTFEDSFVSTYRLPIPNDLGSPGKANGSLLSSAPPALGYLSHNPAVPTSNEPVTVSAKVSGAADSVKLMYRQDSATNDRDWKSLTMNDNGAGADSRAGDGMWSAQILDQGVDNRIVQFY
;
A
#
# COMPACT_ATOMS: atom_id res chain seq x y z
N GLU A 1 -10.92 -5.16 14.40
CA GLU A 1 -11.96 -6.20 14.52
C GLU A 1 -11.98 -7.04 13.25
N GLY A 2 -12.62 -8.18 13.28
CA GLY A 2 -12.79 -9.13 12.18
C GLY A 2 -13.91 -10.08 12.53
N GLU A 3 -14.18 -11.04 11.65
CA GLU A 3 -15.29 -11.97 11.84
C GLU A 3 -14.94 -13.35 11.27
N LEU A 4 -15.51 -14.38 11.87
CA LEU A 4 -15.49 -15.74 11.34
C LEU A 4 -16.71 -15.97 10.47
N LEU A 5 -16.49 -16.20 9.19
CA LEU A 5 -17.53 -16.62 8.25
C LEU A 5 -17.41 -18.12 8.01
N ARG A 6 -18.54 -18.83 8.02
CA ARG A 6 -18.63 -20.27 7.76
C ARG A 6 -19.62 -20.54 6.64
N LEU A 7 -19.23 -21.41 5.75
CA LEU A 7 -20.09 -22.00 4.74
C LEU A 7 -20.35 -23.45 5.15
N GLU A 8 -21.60 -23.79 5.38
CA GLU A 8 -22.03 -25.12 5.77
C GLU A 8 -22.99 -25.67 4.70
N ASP A 9 -22.97 -27.00 4.51
CA ASP A 9 -23.97 -27.66 3.68
C ASP A 9 -25.32 -27.80 4.40
N SER A 10 -26.34 -28.37 3.72
CA SER A 10 -27.69 -28.53 4.29
C SER A 10 -27.74 -29.45 5.53
N ASP A 11 -26.72 -30.27 5.74
CA ASP A 11 -26.61 -31.20 6.87
C ASP A 11 -25.76 -30.64 8.01
N GLY A 12 -25.28 -29.40 7.86
CA GLY A 12 -24.48 -28.71 8.87
C GLY A 12 -22.99 -29.08 8.85
N ASN A 13 -22.52 -29.72 7.79
CA ASN A 13 -21.09 -30.00 7.64
C ASN A 13 -20.38 -28.75 7.13
N LEU A 14 -19.23 -28.43 7.74
CA LEU A 14 -18.38 -27.34 7.31
C LEU A 14 -17.82 -27.61 5.92
N ALA A 15 -18.17 -26.74 4.97
CA ALA A 15 -17.63 -26.77 3.60
C ALA A 15 -16.40 -25.85 3.48
N ASP A 16 -16.45 -24.67 4.12
CA ASP A 16 -15.36 -23.70 4.10
C ASP A 16 -15.50 -22.69 5.25
N GLU A 17 -14.40 -22.09 5.70
CA GLU A 17 -14.45 -20.98 6.66
C GLU A 17 -13.31 -19.99 6.41
N VAL A 18 -13.53 -18.75 6.79
CA VAL A 18 -12.50 -17.70 6.80
C VAL A 18 -12.66 -16.83 8.04
N ASN A 19 -11.56 -16.64 8.75
CA ASN A 19 -11.49 -15.72 9.87
C ASN A 19 -10.78 -14.44 9.43
N TYR A 20 -11.49 -13.59 8.70
CA TYR A 20 -10.91 -12.34 8.21
C TYR A 20 -10.74 -11.31 9.33
N LYS A 21 -9.81 -10.40 9.14
CA LYS A 21 -9.53 -9.30 10.07
C LYS A 21 -9.49 -7.96 9.34
N VAL A 22 -9.56 -6.91 10.15
CA VAL A 22 -9.42 -5.53 9.68
C VAL A 22 -8.05 -5.02 10.09
N GLY A 23 -7.27 -4.58 9.10
CA GLY A 23 -5.90 -4.09 9.30
C GLY A 23 -4.84 -5.20 9.34
N GLY A 24 -3.61 -4.85 9.69
CA GLY A 24 -2.46 -5.72 9.51
C GLY A 24 -2.20 -5.98 8.04
N ASP A 25 -2.02 -7.26 7.69
CA ASP A 25 -1.75 -7.70 6.31
C ASP A 25 -3.03 -7.88 5.46
N TRP A 26 -4.21 -7.67 6.03
CA TRP A 26 -5.49 -7.74 5.31
C TRP A 26 -5.72 -6.51 4.44
N PRO A 27 -6.46 -6.62 3.32
CA PRO A 27 -6.72 -5.51 2.42
C PRO A 27 -7.32 -4.30 3.13
N GLN A 28 -6.62 -3.19 3.14
CA GLN A 28 -6.94 -1.99 3.91
C GLN A 28 -8.25 -1.34 3.47
N TRP A 29 -8.50 -1.28 2.17
CA TRP A 29 -9.59 -0.48 1.58
C TRP A 29 -10.97 -1.13 1.69
N THR A 30 -11.05 -2.33 2.25
CA THR A 30 -12.30 -3.09 2.41
C THR A 30 -13.05 -2.74 3.69
N ASN A 31 -12.44 -1.98 4.60
CA ASN A 31 -13.04 -1.59 5.88
C ASN A 31 -13.88 -0.30 5.78
N GLY A 32 -14.89 -0.29 4.93
CA GLY A 32 -15.79 0.86 4.76
C GLY A 32 -15.24 1.95 3.84
N ASP A 33 -14.16 1.67 3.10
CA ASP A 33 -13.49 2.59 2.18
C ASP A 33 -13.84 2.32 0.71
N GLY A 34 -14.91 1.57 0.48
CA GLY A 34 -15.56 1.41 -0.81
C GLY A 34 -15.22 0.14 -1.58
N SER A 35 -14.08 -0.49 -1.33
CA SER A 35 -13.72 -1.74 -1.99
C SER A 35 -14.33 -2.95 -1.29
N SER A 36 -14.65 -4.02 -2.05
CA SER A 36 -14.91 -5.35 -1.50
C SER A 36 -13.61 -6.12 -1.31
N MET A 37 -13.61 -7.04 -0.36
CA MET A 37 -12.51 -7.99 -0.18
C MET A 37 -12.74 -9.18 -1.11
N GLU A 38 -11.81 -9.44 -2.00
CA GLU A 38 -11.94 -10.42 -3.06
C GLU A 38 -10.83 -11.46 -3.00
N LEU A 39 -11.21 -12.74 -3.00
CA LEU A 39 -10.26 -13.86 -3.09
C LEU A 39 -9.63 -13.85 -4.48
N ILE A 40 -8.29 -13.87 -4.53
CA ILE A 40 -7.54 -13.76 -5.79
C ILE A 40 -7.57 -15.02 -6.66
N HIS A 41 -7.98 -16.17 -6.09
CA HIS A 41 -8.19 -17.40 -6.82
C HIS A 41 -9.06 -18.37 -5.99
N PRO A 42 -10.01 -19.11 -6.58
CA PRO A 42 -10.89 -20.02 -5.85
C PRO A 42 -10.17 -21.12 -5.05
N PHE A 43 -8.97 -21.49 -5.46
CA PHE A 43 -8.12 -22.48 -4.77
C PHE A 43 -6.96 -21.86 -3.99
N ALA A 44 -6.97 -20.55 -3.77
CA ALA A 44 -6.01 -19.94 -2.86
C ALA A 44 -6.37 -20.29 -1.41
N ASN A 45 -5.37 -20.36 -0.54
CA ASN A 45 -5.62 -20.56 0.89
C ASN A 45 -6.29 -19.29 1.47
N ASN A 46 -7.59 -19.36 1.74
CA ASN A 46 -8.39 -18.23 2.19
C ASN A 46 -8.11 -17.81 3.65
N ASP A 47 -7.36 -18.58 4.43
CA ASP A 47 -6.88 -18.17 5.76
C ASP A 47 -5.74 -17.15 5.70
N LEU A 48 -5.12 -16.99 4.53
CA LEU A 48 -3.98 -16.10 4.36
C LEU A 48 -4.43 -14.72 3.85
N PRO A 49 -4.06 -13.62 4.53
CA PRO A 49 -4.33 -12.27 4.04
C PRO A 49 -3.83 -12.01 2.61
N SER A 50 -2.70 -12.60 2.23
CA SER A 50 -2.11 -12.51 0.89
C SER A 50 -2.98 -13.11 -0.22
N SER A 51 -3.96 -13.97 0.13
CA SER A 51 -4.93 -14.54 -0.81
C SER A 51 -6.10 -13.59 -1.10
N TRP A 52 -6.16 -12.46 -0.43
CA TRP A 52 -7.22 -11.48 -0.56
C TRP A 52 -6.69 -10.16 -1.09
N LYS A 53 -7.49 -9.49 -1.89
CA LYS A 53 -7.23 -8.13 -2.37
C LYS A 53 -8.49 -7.30 -2.31
N ASP A 54 -8.32 -5.99 -2.28
CA ASP A 54 -9.41 -5.07 -2.50
C ASP A 54 -9.81 -5.06 -3.99
N SER A 55 -11.11 -4.91 -4.25
CA SER A 55 -11.63 -4.77 -5.62
C SER A 55 -11.08 -3.54 -6.31
N ASP A 56 -10.93 -3.63 -7.64
CA ASP A 56 -10.50 -2.49 -8.46
C ASP A 56 -11.69 -1.60 -8.82
N GLU A 57 -11.75 -0.43 -8.20
CA GLU A 57 -12.77 0.59 -8.44
C GLU A 57 -12.32 1.63 -9.48
N SER A 58 -11.11 1.53 -10.00
CA SER A 58 -10.46 2.57 -10.81
C SER A 58 -11.19 2.91 -12.11
N GLN A 59 -11.99 1.96 -12.64
CA GLN A 59 -12.75 2.13 -13.88
C GLN A 59 -14.21 2.55 -13.65
N LYS A 60 -14.64 2.74 -12.40
CA LYS A 60 -16.04 3.05 -12.07
C LYS A 60 -16.33 4.54 -11.96
N THR A 61 -15.31 5.39 -12.02
CA THR A 61 -15.42 6.83 -11.95
C THR A 61 -14.78 7.50 -13.15
N SER A 62 -15.34 8.61 -13.56
CA SER A 62 -14.77 9.51 -14.55
C SER A 62 -14.21 10.78 -13.89
N PHE A 63 -13.35 11.49 -14.60
CA PHE A 63 -12.89 12.79 -14.16
C PHE A 63 -14.01 13.81 -14.19
N GLU A 64 -14.17 14.53 -13.08
CA GLU A 64 -14.98 15.73 -12.98
C GLU A 64 -14.09 16.97 -12.87
N GLU A 65 -14.57 18.10 -13.38
CA GLU A 65 -13.87 19.37 -13.31
C GLU A 65 -14.29 20.15 -12.07
N TYR A 66 -13.31 20.71 -11.39
CA TYR A 66 -13.49 21.53 -10.21
C TYR A 66 -12.81 22.88 -10.38
N SER A 67 -13.47 23.92 -9.88
CA SER A 67 -12.91 25.27 -9.85
C SER A 67 -13.34 25.98 -8.58
N PHE A 68 -12.45 26.80 -8.03
CA PHE A 68 -12.72 27.66 -6.90
C PHE A 68 -11.94 28.97 -7.04
N THR A 69 -12.64 30.09 -6.93
CA THR A 69 -12.02 31.42 -6.87
C THR A 69 -12.18 32.00 -5.47
N GLY A 70 -11.11 32.49 -4.90
CA GLY A 70 -11.10 33.10 -3.60
C GLY A 70 -9.99 34.11 -3.42
N ILE A 71 -10.07 34.88 -2.35
CA ILE A 71 -9.06 35.87 -2.00
C ILE A 71 -8.05 35.26 -1.05
N TYR A 72 -6.78 35.47 -1.30
CA TYR A 72 -5.71 35.08 -0.42
C TYR A 72 -5.61 36.04 0.76
N HIS A 73 -5.95 35.56 1.96
CA HIS A 73 -5.98 36.33 3.18
C HIS A 73 -4.73 36.06 4.05
N HIS A 74 -3.64 36.69 3.69
CA HIS A 74 -2.43 36.56 4.51
C HIS A 74 -2.58 37.23 5.86
N LEU A 75 -2.28 36.54 6.96
CA LEU A 75 -2.40 37.03 8.32
C LEU A 75 -1.05 37.32 9.00
N SER A 76 0.05 36.69 8.56
CA SER A 76 1.36 36.87 9.17
C SER A 76 2.53 36.70 8.17
N VAL A 77 3.69 36.98 8.54
CA VAL A 77 5.03 36.95 7.90
C VAL A 77 5.15 36.52 6.42
N PRO A 78 5.57 37.42 5.51
CA PRO A 78 5.62 37.23 4.04
C PRO A 78 6.55 36.10 3.52
N ARG A 79 7.17 35.33 4.37
CA ARG A 79 8.30 34.44 4.02
C ARG A 79 7.89 33.04 3.57
N LEU A 80 6.63 32.61 3.82
CA LEU A 80 6.17 31.24 3.60
C LEU A 80 5.04 31.13 2.54
N ASP A 81 4.71 32.23 1.89
CA ASP A 81 3.59 32.30 0.95
C ASP A 81 4.01 31.89 -0.45
N LYS A 82 4.51 30.65 -0.57
CA LYS A 82 5.04 30.11 -1.84
C LYS A 82 4.65 28.66 -2.08
N GLU A 83 3.63 28.18 -1.39
CA GLU A 83 3.27 26.77 -1.46
C GLU A 83 1.76 26.58 -1.62
N LEU A 84 1.39 25.70 -2.52
CA LEU A 84 0.07 25.11 -2.59
C LEU A 84 0.16 23.67 -2.05
N TRP A 85 -0.71 23.33 -1.14
CA TRP A 85 -0.81 22.01 -0.55
C TRP A 85 -2.08 21.30 -0.98
N VAL A 86 -2.02 20.00 -1.17
CA VAL A 86 -3.18 19.14 -1.31
C VAL A 86 -3.14 18.04 -0.26
N HIS A 87 -4.31 17.77 0.35
CA HIS A 87 -4.50 16.77 1.39
C HIS A 87 -5.66 15.86 1.05
N LEU A 88 -5.55 14.60 1.45
CA LEU A 88 -6.68 13.69 1.62
C LEU A 88 -7.10 13.67 3.09
N VAL A 89 -8.38 13.54 3.35
CA VAL A 89 -8.92 13.42 4.71
C VAL A 89 -9.18 11.95 5.02
N GLY A 90 -8.24 11.33 5.75
CA GLY A 90 -8.24 9.90 6.02
C GLY A 90 -7.64 9.09 4.87
N ASP A 91 -7.75 7.78 4.97
CA ASP A 91 -7.21 6.88 3.97
C ASP A 91 -8.02 6.98 2.68
N ALA A 92 -7.30 7.23 1.59
CA ALA A 92 -7.92 7.44 0.28
C ALA A 92 -6.91 7.32 -0.85
N HIS A 93 -7.43 7.00 -2.03
CA HIS A 93 -6.75 7.13 -3.31
C HIS A 93 -7.65 7.91 -4.27
N VAL A 94 -7.18 9.05 -4.71
CA VAL A 94 -7.82 9.87 -5.74
C VAL A 94 -6.82 10.17 -6.84
N ILE A 95 -7.31 10.40 -8.05
CA ILE A 95 -6.46 10.79 -9.17
C ILE A 95 -6.81 12.21 -9.57
N LEU A 96 -5.78 13.05 -9.63
CA LEU A 96 -5.87 14.46 -9.99
C LEU A 96 -5.13 14.70 -11.31
N LYS A 97 -5.62 15.63 -12.12
CA LYS A 97 -4.90 16.12 -13.30
C LYS A 97 -5.29 17.55 -13.66
N ASP A 98 -4.56 18.14 -14.57
CA ASP A 98 -4.79 19.52 -15.06
C ASP A 98 -4.91 20.50 -13.89
N ILE A 99 -4.05 20.37 -12.88
CA ILE A 99 -4.08 21.23 -11.70
C ILE A 99 -3.42 22.56 -12.06
N GLU A 100 -4.15 23.64 -11.85
CA GLU A 100 -3.69 25.02 -12.10
C GLU A 100 -4.06 25.89 -10.91
N LEU A 101 -3.15 26.76 -10.47
CA LEU A 101 -3.44 27.87 -9.58
C LEU A 101 -3.21 29.18 -10.33
N LEU A 102 -4.30 29.84 -10.68
CA LEU A 102 -4.26 31.02 -11.52
C LEU A 102 -4.31 32.31 -10.69
N ARG A 103 -3.50 33.30 -11.07
CA ARG A 103 -3.58 34.69 -10.64
C ARG A 103 -3.59 35.59 -11.86
N GLY A 104 -4.67 36.37 -12.03
CA GLY A 104 -4.85 37.16 -13.24
C GLY A 104 -4.88 36.35 -14.53
N GLY A 105 -5.38 35.10 -14.46
CA GLY A 105 -5.47 34.19 -15.60
C GLY A 105 -4.18 33.42 -15.93
N GLN A 106 -3.09 33.65 -15.21
CA GLN A 106 -1.81 32.96 -15.43
C GLN A 106 -1.55 31.93 -14.33
N ASP A 107 -1.14 30.73 -14.71
CA ASP A 107 -0.73 29.69 -13.75
C ASP A 107 0.55 30.12 -13.03
N ILE A 108 0.49 30.16 -11.70
CA ILE A 108 1.58 30.58 -10.83
C ILE A 108 2.30 29.40 -10.16
N MET A 109 1.94 28.16 -10.44
CA MET A 109 2.66 27.00 -9.95
C MET A 109 4.03 26.92 -10.62
N GLN A 110 5.06 26.70 -9.81
CA GLN A 110 6.41 26.59 -10.34
C GLN A 110 6.59 25.23 -11.04
N ASN A 111 7.17 25.28 -12.25
CA ASN A 111 7.38 24.09 -13.09
C ASN A 111 6.10 23.31 -13.42
N ALA A 112 5.06 24.02 -13.77
CA ALA A 112 3.77 23.46 -14.17
C ALA A 112 3.87 22.35 -15.22
N ALA A 113 4.89 22.42 -16.11
CA ALA A 113 5.17 21.38 -17.11
C ALA A 113 5.82 20.10 -16.52
N ASN A 114 6.48 20.19 -15.36
CA ASN A 114 7.22 19.11 -14.71
C ASN A 114 6.64 18.78 -13.34
N ARG A 115 5.34 18.64 -13.22
CA ARG A 115 4.64 18.28 -11.99
C ARG A 115 4.86 16.82 -11.64
N THR A 116 6.09 16.44 -11.41
CA THR A 116 6.48 15.08 -11.04
C THR A 116 6.75 15.00 -9.55
N THR A 117 6.44 13.86 -8.95
CA THR A 117 6.93 13.55 -7.63
C THR A 117 8.42 13.27 -7.75
N ASN A 118 9.22 14.00 -7.03
CA ASN A 118 10.65 13.74 -7.00
C ASN A 118 11.19 13.92 -5.59
N GLY A 119 12.36 13.42 -5.39
CA GLY A 119 13.02 13.46 -4.11
C GLY A 119 13.41 14.88 -3.69
N ARG A 120 14.13 15.00 -2.64
CA ARG A 120 14.51 16.26 -1.99
C ARG A 120 15.12 17.28 -2.94
N GLY A 121 14.56 18.48 -2.95
CA GLY A 121 15.16 19.67 -3.53
C GLY A 121 14.86 19.91 -5.00
N GLU A 122 13.93 19.13 -5.56
CA GLU A 122 13.54 19.28 -6.95
C GLU A 122 12.16 19.92 -7.09
N THR A 123 11.84 20.33 -8.30
CA THR A 123 10.63 21.06 -8.66
C THR A 123 9.49 20.09 -8.95
N GLY A 124 8.28 20.39 -8.49
CA GLY A 124 7.09 19.58 -8.67
C GLY A 124 6.39 19.27 -7.35
N TRP A 125 5.46 18.32 -7.40
CA TRP A 125 4.74 17.88 -6.22
C TRP A 125 5.63 17.03 -5.32
N LEU A 126 5.68 17.35 -4.04
CA LEU A 126 6.41 16.63 -3.00
C LEU A 126 5.43 15.99 -2.01
N PRO A 127 5.11 14.71 -2.14
CA PRO A 127 4.32 13.99 -1.16
C PRO A 127 5.09 13.76 0.14
N GLN A 128 4.40 13.89 1.29
CA GLN A 128 4.99 13.81 2.62
C GLN A 128 4.02 13.15 3.60
N GLY A 129 4.53 12.70 4.73
CA GLY A 129 3.73 12.06 5.77
C GLY A 129 2.93 10.88 5.20
N THR A 130 1.65 10.80 5.50
CA THR A 130 0.76 9.75 5.00
C THR A 130 0.53 9.77 3.49
N HIS A 131 0.98 10.83 2.80
CA HIS A 131 0.87 10.95 1.34
C HIS A 131 2.13 10.48 0.60
N HIS A 132 3.11 9.93 1.28
CA HIS A 132 4.42 9.57 0.70
C HIS A 132 4.33 8.55 -0.46
N ALA A 133 3.30 7.71 -0.48
CA ALA A 133 3.05 6.71 -1.52
C ALA A 133 2.47 7.30 -2.83
N SER A 134 2.18 8.61 -2.87
CA SER A 134 1.64 9.28 -4.06
C SER A 134 2.66 9.35 -5.18
N TYR A 135 2.20 9.22 -6.43
CA TYR A 135 3.06 9.18 -7.61
C TYR A 135 2.39 9.81 -8.85
N PHE A 136 3.17 10.01 -9.90
CA PHE A 136 2.66 10.41 -11.21
C PHE A 136 2.77 9.27 -12.21
N GLU A 137 1.71 9.08 -12.97
CA GLU A 137 1.68 8.14 -14.08
C GLU A 137 0.86 8.73 -15.23
N ASN A 138 1.39 8.71 -16.44
CA ASN A 138 0.70 9.18 -17.67
C ASN A 138 0.08 10.59 -17.56
N GLY A 139 0.73 11.49 -16.81
CA GLY A 139 0.24 12.86 -16.60
C GLY A 139 -0.85 12.98 -15.52
N GLU A 140 -1.19 11.91 -14.86
CA GLU A 140 -2.14 11.84 -13.74
C GLU A 140 -1.39 11.79 -12.40
N PHE A 141 -1.84 12.54 -11.42
CA PHE A 141 -1.31 12.52 -10.06
C PHE A 141 -2.15 11.59 -9.20
N HIS A 142 -1.62 10.41 -8.92
CA HIS A 142 -2.17 9.46 -7.96
C HIS A 142 -1.85 9.93 -6.55
N LEU A 143 -2.79 10.67 -5.96
CA LEU A 143 -2.68 11.13 -4.58
C LEU A 143 -3.22 10.03 -3.65
N ILE A 144 -2.36 9.52 -2.78
CA ILE A 144 -2.65 8.40 -1.89
C ILE A 144 -2.37 8.80 -0.46
N SER A 145 -3.29 8.46 0.44
CA SER A 145 -3.07 8.47 1.88
C SER A 145 -3.48 7.10 2.41
N ASP A 146 -2.53 6.33 2.92
CA ASP A 146 -2.72 4.93 3.29
C ASP A 146 -2.53 4.66 4.79
N GLY A 147 -2.48 5.71 5.60
CA GLY A 147 -2.24 5.61 7.05
C GLY A 147 -0.78 5.35 7.42
N HIS A 148 0.07 5.03 6.45
CA HIS A 148 1.52 4.88 6.64
C HIS A 148 2.24 6.16 6.22
N GLY A 149 3.43 6.40 6.74
CA GLY A 149 4.15 7.59 6.35
C GLY A 149 5.41 7.86 7.14
N ASP A 150 6.00 9.00 6.84
CA ASP A 150 7.16 9.51 7.57
C ASP A 150 6.73 10.54 8.64
N ASN A 151 7.68 11.14 9.32
CA ASN A 151 7.45 12.11 10.38
C ASN A 151 7.20 13.54 9.88
N ARG A 152 6.98 13.75 8.59
CA ARG A 152 6.67 15.04 7.98
C ARG A 152 5.16 15.32 7.99
N ALA A 153 4.78 16.53 7.58
CA ALA A 153 3.37 16.91 7.48
C ALA A 153 2.62 16.05 6.46
N ASN A 154 1.37 15.69 6.77
CA ASN A 154 0.52 14.87 5.90
C ASN A 154 -0.03 15.70 4.74
N LYS A 155 0.72 15.82 3.66
CA LYS A 155 0.35 16.62 2.48
C LYS A 155 1.15 16.21 1.25
N ALA A 156 0.70 16.63 0.09
CA ALA A 156 1.58 16.87 -1.05
C ALA A 156 1.65 18.38 -1.30
N GLU A 157 2.84 18.90 -1.54
CA GLU A 157 3.07 20.33 -1.75
C GLU A 157 3.74 20.63 -3.08
N ILE A 158 3.46 21.80 -3.63
CA ILE A 158 4.15 22.36 -4.78
C ILE A 158 4.47 23.82 -4.55
N GLN A 159 5.64 24.26 -5.02
CA GLN A 159 6.01 25.67 -4.96
C GLN A 159 5.18 26.49 -5.95
N VAL A 160 4.77 27.68 -5.52
CA VAL A 160 4.07 28.68 -6.35
C VAL A 160 4.85 29.98 -6.34
N ASN A 161 4.57 30.88 -7.28
CA ASN A 161 5.08 32.24 -7.22
C ASN A 161 4.55 32.94 -5.99
N ALA A 162 5.38 33.78 -5.38
CA ALA A 162 5.04 34.46 -4.12
C ALA A 162 3.65 35.09 -4.17
N LEU A 163 2.83 34.76 -3.17
CA LEU A 163 1.48 35.26 -3.00
C LEU A 163 1.51 36.57 -2.21
N THR A 164 0.56 37.43 -2.50
CA THR A 164 0.42 38.72 -1.82
C THR A 164 -0.98 38.84 -1.26
N ARG A 165 -1.11 39.47 -0.12
CA ARG A 165 -2.42 39.73 0.49
C ARG A 165 -3.38 40.37 -0.49
N ASN A 166 -4.60 39.85 -0.55
CA ASN A 166 -5.68 40.22 -1.45
C ASN A 166 -5.47 39.75 -2.92
N ASP A 167 -4.47 38.92 -3.21
CA ASP A 167 -4.46 38.23 -4.51
C ASP A 167 -5.77 37.44 -4.68
N GLU A 168 -6.43 37.62 -5.80
CA GLU A 168 -7.52 36.75 -6.23
C GLU A 168 -6.91 35.55 -6.96
N LEU A 169 -7.20 34.37 -6.41
CA LEU A 169 -6.68 33.11 -6.90
C LEU A 169 -7.83 32.24 -7.43
N THR A 170 -7.60 31.58 -8.55
CA THR A 170 -8.51 30.56 -9.06
C THR A 170 -7.78 29.23 -9.16
N LEU A 171 -8.19 28.29 -8.33
CA LEU A 171 -7.77 26.89 -8.42
C LEU A 171 -8.65 26.18 -9.45
N LYS A 172 -8.04 25.42 -10.36
CA LYS A 172 -8.72 24.51 -11.29
C LYS A 172 -8.03 23.15 -11.27
N PHE A 173 -8.80 22.10 -11.38
CA PHE A 173 -8.27 20.75 -11.54
C PHE A 173 -9.37 19.80 -11.99
N LYS A 174 -8.95 18.62 -12.47
CA LYS A 174 -9.83 17.47 -12.66
C LYS A 174 -9.51 16.42 -11.62
N ALA A 175 -10.52 15.75 -11.12
CA ALA A 175 -10.37 14.69 -10.14
C ALA A 175 -11.33 13.54 -10.38
N ARG A 176 -10.88 12.33 -10.00
CA ARG A 176 -11.76 11.17 -9.87
C ARG A 176 -11.38 10.38 -8.60
N TRP A 177 -12.38 9.82 -7.96
CA TRP A 177 -12.23 8.94 -6.84
C TRP A 177 -11.82 7.54 -7.32
N VAL A 178 -10.97 6.86 -6.57
CA VAL A 178 -10.59 5.45 -6.80
C VAL A 178 -11.07 4.59 -5.64
N LYS A 179 -10.72 4.96 -4.40
CA LYS A 179 -11.13 4.27 -3.18
C LYS A 179 -10.89 5.13 -1.94
N GLY A 180 -11.46 4.74 -0.81
CA GLY A 180 -11.29 5.42 0.46
C GLY A 180 -12.17 6.66 0.63
N LYS A 181 -11.76 7.56 1.49
CA LYS A 181 -12.54 8.77 1.82
C LYS A 181 -12.53 9.77 0.65
N PRO A 182 -13.69 10.23 0.18
CA PRO A 182 -13.80 11.02 -1.05
C PRO A 182 -13.50 12.51 -0.86
N ARG A 183 -12.67 12.88 0.09
CA ARG A 183 -12.50 14.30 0.46
C ARG A 183 -11.08 14.79 0.21
N VAL A 184 -10.98 15.82 -0.64
CA VAL A 184 -9.75 16.49 -1.04
C VAL A 184 -9.77 17.92 -0.54
N ILE A 185 -8.67 18.41 0.03
CA ILE A 185 -8.50 19.79 0.47
C ILE A 185 -7.28 20.37 -0.23
N PHE A 186 -7.46 21.48 -0.90
CA PHE A 186 -6.38 22.34 -1.35
C PHE A 186 -6.27 23.54 -0.44
N LYS A 187 -5.06 23.90 -0.05
CA LYS A 187 -4.81 25.08 0.78
C LYS A 187 -3.41 25.64 0.61
N THR A 188 -3.27 26.89 0.98
CA THR A 188 -1.97 27.56 1.17
C THR A 188 -1.58 27.51 2.65
N PHE A 189 -0.37 27.95 2.97
CA PHE A 189 0.09 28.08 4.36
C PHE A 189 -0.90 28.92 5.19
N GLU A 190 -1.05 28.57 6.46
CA GLU A 190 -1.97 29.24 7.42
C GLU A 190 -3.43 29.33 6.96
N ASP A 191 -3.86 28.44 6.07
CA ASP A 191 -5.24 28.40 5.54
C ASP A 191 -5.69 29.74 4.90
N SER A 192 -4.73 30.53 4.40
CA SER A 192 -5.00 31.84 3.78
C SER A 192 -5.80 31.76 2.48
N PHE A 193 -5.81 30.61 1.84
CA PHE A 193 -6.68 30.21 0.74
C PHE A 193 -6.99 28.73 0.91
N VAL A 194 -8.27 28.37 1.03
CA VAL A 194 -8.70 26.97 1.28
C VAL A 194 -9.90 26.63 0.44
N SER A 195 -9.88 25.44 -0.16
CA SER A 195 -11.04 24.85 -0.82
C SER A 195 -11.14 23.35 -0.51
N THR A 196 -12.35 22.89 -0.30
CA THR A 196 -12.63 21.49 0.05
C THR A 196 -13.62 20.90 -0.93
N TYR A 197 -13.34 19.69 -1.39
CA TYR A 197 -14.14 18.96 -2.36
C TYR A 197 -14.50 17.57 -1.84
N ARG A 198 -15.72 17.16 -2.15
CA ARG A 198 -16.16 15.78 -1.98
C ARG A 198 -16.39 15.18 -3.35
N LEU A 199 -15.59 14.20 -3.71
CA LEU A 199 -15.73 13.49 -4.97
C LEU A 199 -16.92 12.53 -4.92
N PRO A 200 -17.62 12.28 -6.04
CA PRO A 200 -18.67 11.28 -6.10
C PRO A 200 -18.11 9.88 -5.93
N ILE A 201 -18.83 9.07 -5.16
CA ILE A 201 -18.56 7.63 -5.01
C ILE A 201 -19.62 6.88 -5.83
N PRO A 202 -19.22 5.89 -6.66
CA PRO A 202 -20.19 5.05 -7.37
C PRO A 202 -21.06 4.23 -6.41
N ASN A 203 -22.24 3.83 -6.87
CA ASN A 203 -23.15 2.99 -6.09
C ASN A 203 -22.92 1.49 -6.32
N ASP A 204 -22.13 1.12 -7.34
CA ASP A 204 -21.87 -0.26 -7.78
C ASP A 204 -20.45 -0.73 -7.39
N LEU A 205 -20.09 -0.51 -6.13
CA LEU A 205 -18.78 -0.88 -5.60
C LEU A 205 -18.61 -2.40 -5.52
N GLY A 206 -17.35 -2.87 -5.59
CA GLY A 206 -17.01 -4.28 -5.62
C GLY A 206 -17.33 -4.93 -6.97
N SER A 207 -17.32 -6.25 -7.00
CA SER A 207 -17.63 -7.05 -8.20
C SER A 207 -18.77 -8.06 -8.01
N PRO A 208 -19.92 -7.69 -7.35
CA PRO A 208 -21.00 -8.65 -7.07
C PRO A 208 -21.56 -9.22 -8.37
N GLY A 209 -21.60 -10.56 -8.47
CA GLY A 209 -22.10 -11.29 -9.65
C GLY A 209 -21.20 -11.22 -10.89
N LYS A 210 -19.96 -10.75 -10.73
CA LYS A 210 -18.93 -10.71 -11.79
C LYS A 210 -17.67 -11.42 -11.31
N ALA A 211 -16.76 -11.68 -12.23
CA ALA A 211 -15.41 -12.13 -11.85
C ALA A 211 -14.69 -11.04 -11.05
N ASN A 212 -13.94 -11.44 -10.03
CA ASN A 212 -13.12 -10.53 -9.23
C ASN A 212 -12.10 -9.78 -10.09
N GLY A 213 -11.95 -8.48 -9.86
CA GLY A 213 -11.02 -7.66 -10.63
C GLY A 213 -9.55 -8.07 -10.46
N SER A 214 -9.23 -8.70 -9.34
CA SER A 214 -7.89 -9.20 -9.00
C SER A 214 -7.71 -10.70 -9.23
N LEU A 215 -8.62 -11.36 -9.98
CA LEU A 215 -8.56 -12.80 -10.21
C LEU A 215 -7.30 -13.21 -10.97
N LEU A 216 -6.56 -14.15 -10.41
CA LEU A 216 -5.38 -14.76 -11.03
C LEU A 216 -5.78 -15.97 -11.89
N SER A 217 -5.01 -16.24 -12.93
CA SER A 217 -5.20 -17.41 -13.80
C SER A 217 -4.79 -18.73 -13.15
N SER A 218 -3.99 -18.69 -12.09
CA SER A 218 -3.58 -19.84 -11.29
C SER A 218 -3.49 -19.47 -9.82
N ALA A 219 -3.73 -20.44 -8.95
CA ALA A 219 -3.54 -20.22 -7.50
C ALA A 219 -2.08 -19.91 -7.23
N PRO A 220 -1.79 -18.85 -6.47
CA PRO A 220 -0.42 -18.55 -6.05
C PRO A 220 0.09 -19.63 -5.10
N PRO A 221 1.42 -19.87 -5.04
CA PRO A 221 1.98 -20.70 -3.99
C PRO A 221 1.72 -20.07 -2.62
N ALA A 222 1.36 -20.91 -1.66
CA ALA A 222 1.16 -20.49 -0.29
C ALA A 222 2.10 -21.26 0.63
N LEU A 223 2.70 -20.55 1.61
CA LEU A 223 3.53 -21.11 2.65
C LEU A 223 2.70 -21.33 3.92
N GLY A 224 2.89 -22.47 4.55
CA GLY A 224 2.27 -22.79 5.83
C GLY A 224 3.14 -23.73 6.65
N TYR A 225 2.72 -24.00 7.88
CA TYR A 225 3.38 -24.96 8.77
C TYR A 225 4.91 -24.77 8.86
N LEU A 226 5.36 -23.52 8.97
CA LEU A 226 6.77 -23.22 9.15
C LEU A 226 7.26 -23.81 10.48
N SER A 227 8.33 -24.58 10.43
CA SER A 227 8.91 -25.24 11.60
C SER A 227 10.42 -25.27 11.50
N HIS A 228 11.08 -25.42 12.63
CA HIS A 228 12.50 -25.70 12.69
C HIS A 228 12.82 -26.78 13.72
N ASN A 229 13.84 -27.55 13.45
CA ASN A 229 14.31 -28.61 14.32
C ASN A 229 15.85 -28.66 14.34
N PRO A 230 16.50 -28.69 15.53
CA PRO A 230 15.90 -28.67 16.84
C PRO A 230 15.30 -27.33 17.24
N ALA A 231 14.35 -27.32 18.19
CA ALA A 231 13.70 -26.11 18.67
C ALA A 231 14.66 -25.15 19.39
N VAL A 232 15.66 -25.73 20.08
CA VAL A 232 16.74 -25.00 20.76
C VAL A 232 18.05 -25.67 20.36
N PRO A 233 18.70 -25.23 19.29
CA PRO A 233 19.95 -25.82 18.83
C PRO A 233 21.12 -25.43 19.74
N THR A 234 22.13 -26.31 19.82
CA THR A 234 23.45 -25.97 20.34
C THR A 234 24.28 -25.27 19.26
N SER A 235 25.40 -24.65 19.63
CA SER A 235 26.25 -23.90 18.72
C SER A 235 26.79 -24.69 17.52
N ASN A 236 26.93 -26.01 17.68
CA ASN A 236 27.48 -26.91 16.63
C ASN A 236 26.39 -27.77 15.97
N GLU A 237 25.14 -27.49 16.23
CA GLU A 237 24.02 -28.29 15.72
C GLU A 237 23.36 -27.60 14.54
N PRO A 238 23.26 -28.27 13.38
CA PRO A 238 22.56 -27.73 12.24
C PRO A 238 21.05 -27.68 12.52
N VAL A 239 20.40 -26.63 12.01
CA VAL A 239 18.95 -26.42 12.15
C VAL A 239 18.27 -26.69 10.81
N THR A 240 17.41 -27.70 10.78
CA THR A 240 16.53 -27.92 9.63
C THR A 240 15.32 -26.99 9.74
N VAL A 241 15.10 -26.17 8.73
CA VAL A 241 13.89 -25.35 8.57
C VAL A 241 13.03 -25.98 7.49
N SER A 242 11.75 -26.17 7.78
CA SER A 242 10.77 -26.79 6.88
C SER A 242 9.53 -25.93 6.78
N ALA A 243 8.96 -25.86 5.56
CA ALA A 243 7.72 -25.16 5.27
C ALA A 243 6.86 -25.99 4.33
N LYS A 244 5.54 -26.04 4.61
CA LYS A 244 4.57 -26.61 3.68
C LYS A 244 4.33 -25.60 2.56
N VAL A 245 4.53 -26.02 1.33
CA VAL A 245 4.19 -25.22 0.14
C VAL A 245 3.02 -25.87 -0.56
N SER A 246 1.94 -25.14 -0.73
CA SER A 246 0.78 -25.52 -1.56
C SER A 246 0.74 -24.65 -2.81
N GLY A 247 0.22 -25.20 -3.91
CA GLY A 247 0.29 -24.55 -5.21
C GLY A 247 1.62 -24.80 -5.93
N ALA A 248 1.74 -24.27 -7.15
CA ALA A 248 2.96 -24.41 -7.94
C ALA A 248 4.01 -23.38 -7.52
N ALA A 249 5.17 -23.85 -7.13
CA ALA A 249 6.33 -23.01 -6.83
C ALA A 249 7.54 -23.47 -7.64
N ASP A 250 8.15 -22.55 -8.38
CA ASP A 250 9.37 -22.82 -9.15
C ASP A 250 10.60 -22.95 -8.25
N SER A 251 10.62 -22.22 -7.14
CA SER A 251 11.68 -22.25 -6.15
C SER A 251 11.21 -21.72 -4.82
N VAL A 252 11.79 -22.25 -3.73
CA VAL A 252 11.61 -21.75 -2.38
C VAL A 252 13.00 -21.44 -1.79
N LYS A 253 13.13 -20.29 -1.16
CA LYS A 253 14.39 -19.86 -0.56
C LYS A 253 14.20 -19.56 0.91
N LEU A 254 15.11 -20.07 1.72
CA LEU A 254 15.25 -19.73 3.12
C LEU A 254 16.27 -18.59 3.25
N MET A 255 15.82 -17.47 3.74
CA MET A 255 16.70 -16.34 4.04
C MET A 255 17.03 -16.35 5.54
N TYR A 256 18.30 -16.25 5.91
CA TYR A 256 18.70 -16.26 7.31
C TYR A 256 19.90 -15.34 7.58
N ARG A 257 20.03 -14.91 8.81
CA ARG A 257 21.19 -14.16 9.31
C ARG A 257 21.37 -14.37 10.81
N GLN A 258 22.57 -14.14 11.31
CA GLN A 258 22.79 -13.99 12.75
C GLN A 258 22.35 -12.59 13.21
N ASP A 259 21.69 -12.50 14.34
CA ASP A 259 21.45 -11.22 14.99
C ASP A 259 22.77 -10.69 15.54
N SER A 260 23.21 -9.55 15.03
CA SER A 260 24.52 -8.96 15.36
C SER A 260 24.33 -7.55 15.88
N ALA A 261 25.07 -7.21 16.94
CA ALA A 261 25.14 -5.85 17.47
C ALA A 261 25.80 -4.83 16.50
N THR A 262 26.50 -5.34 15.50
CA THR A 262 27.10 -4.55 14.44
C THR A 262 26.25 -4.72 13.19
N ASN A 263 25.27 -3.91 12.95
CA ASN A 263 24.49 -3.70 11.72
C ASN A 263 24.79 -4.61 10.49
N ASP A 264 25.22 -5.85 10.71
CA ASP A 264 25.36 -6.83 9.65
C ASP A 264 23.98 -7.20 9.15
N ARG A 265 23.60 -6.56 8.03
CA ARG A 265 22.29 -6.72 7.40
C ARG A 265 22.32 -7.77 6.29
N ASP A 266 23.41 -8.48 6.13
CA ASP A 266 23.60 -9.40 5.02
C ASP A 266 22.82 -10.70 5.27
N TRP A 267 21.68 -10.79 4.61
CA TRP A 267 20.91 -12.01 4.55
C TRP A 267 21.60 -13.04 3.66
N LYS A 268 21.82 -14.23 4.19
CA LYS A 268 22.27 -15.40 3.43
C LYS A 268 21.04 -16.12 2.88
N SER A 269 21.21 -16.81 1.76
CA SER A 269 20.13 -17.53 1.08
C SER A 269 20.48 -19.00 0.90
N LEU A 270 19.52 -19.88 1.22
CA LEU A 270 19.58 -21.31 0.94
C LEU A 270 18.38 -21.70 0.07
N THR A 271 18.62 -22.54 -0.93
CA THR A 271 17.52 -23.13 -1.69
C THR A 271 16.92 -24.28 -0.87
N MET A 272 15.61 -24.22 -0.66
CA MET A 272 14.86 -25.33 -0.06
C MET A 272 14.49 -26.35 -1.12
N ASN A 273 14.35 -27.61 -0.75
CA ASN A 273 14.02 -28.71 -1.66
C ASN A 273 12.89 -29.56 -1.09
N ASP A 274 12.11 -30.13 -2.01
CA ASP A 274 11.07 -31.16 -1.80
C ASP A 274 11.40 -32.36 -2.70
N ASN A 275 12.62 -32.91 -2.54
CA ASN A 275 13.15 -33.96 -3.43
C ASN A 275 13.53 -35.25 -2.70
N GLY A 276 13.25 -35.34 -1.40
CA GLY A 276 13.56 -36.51 -0.56
C GLY A 276 15.05 -36.67 -0.25
N ALA A 277 15.83 -35.58 -0.33
CA ALA A 277 17.27 -35.63 -0.09
C ALA A 277 17.73 -34.48 0.81
N GLY A 278 18.86 -34.68 1.50
CA GLY A 278 19.43 -33.68 2.41
C GLY A 278 18.57 -33.40 3.63
N ALA A 279 18.07 -32.19 3.74
CA ALA A 279 17.18 -31.78 4.83
C ALA A 279 15.71 -32.21 4.61
N ASP A 280 15.35 -32.57 3.39
CA ASP A 280 14.02 -33.07 3.06
C ASP A 280 13.92 -34.59 3.22
N SER A 281 12.91 -35.06 3.95
CA SER A 281 12.73 -36.47 4.29
C SER A 281 11.94 -37.25 3.25
N ARG A 282 11.13 -36.58 2.40
CA ARG A 282 10.23 -37.25 1.46
C ARG A 282 9.91 -36.38 0.25
N ALA A 283 10.26 -36.89 -0.92
CA ALA A 283 10.02 -36.19 -2.17
C ALA A 283 8.54 -35.99 -2.48
N GLY A 284 8.18 -34.80 -2.93
CA GLY A 284 6.88 -34.46 -3.49
C GLY A 284 5.72 -34.46 -2.49
N ASP A 285 6.01 -34.33 -1.21
CA ASP A 285 4.97 -34.24 -0.18
C ASP A 285 4.57 -32.76 0.12
N GLY A 286 5.22 -31.83 -0.55
CA GLY A 286 5.03 -30.39 -0.41
C GLY A 286 5.73 -29.80 0.81
N MET A 287 6.50 -30.58 1.56
CA MET A 287 7.35 -30.07 2.65
C MET A 287 8.73 -29.71 2.12
N TRP A 288 8.95 -28.46 1.89
CA TRP A 288 10.23 -27.94 1.43
C TRP A 288 11.14 -27.70 2.63
N SER A 289 12.39 -28.15 2.54
CA SER A 289 13.32 -28.08 3.65
C SER A 289 14.70 -27.61 3.22
N ALA A 290 15.38 -26.91 4.13
CA ALA A 290 16.80 -26.58 4.02
C ALA A 290 17.44 -26.61 5.41
N GLN A 291 18.78 -26.71 5.44
CA GLN A 291 19.53 -26.81 6.68
C GLN A 291 20.45 -25.60 6.84
N ILE A 292 20.23 -24.85 7.90
CA ILE A 292 21.19 -23.85 8.36
C ILE A 292 22.28 -24.62 9.11
N LEU A 293 23.48 -24.61 8.55
CA LEU A 293 24.61 -25.29 9.14
C LEU A 293 25.05 -24.56 10.42
N ASP A 294 25.90 -25.25 11.20
CA ASP A 294 26.56 -24.69 12.37
C ASP A 294 27.03 -23.26 12.17
N GLN A 295 26.68 -22.39 13.10
CA GLN A 295 27.05 -20.97 13.07
C GLN A 295 28.26 -20.67 13.95
N GLY A 296 28.79 -21.69 14.69
CA GLY A 296 30.03 -21.61 15.49
C GLY A 296 29.99 -20.59 16.64
N VAL A 297 28.82 -20.17 17.09
CA VAL A 297 28.68 -19.09 18.08
C VAL A 297 27.59 -19.41 19.10
N ASP A 298 27.96 -19.48 20.38
CA ASP A 298 27.01 -19.63 21.46
C ASP A 298 26.22 -18.35 21.75
N ASN A 299 24.98 -18.51 22.21
CA ASN A 299 24.10 -17.45 22.68
C ASN A 299 23.81 -16.34 21.65
N ARG A 300 23.75 -16.69 20.36
CA ARG A 300 23.31 -15.82 19.30
C ARG A 300 21.97 -16.26 18.76
N ILE A 301 21.15 -15.27 18.42
CA ILE A 301 19.88 -15.51 17.73
C ILE A 301 20.15 -15.60 16.23
N VAL A 302 19.59 -16.61 15.59
CA VAL A 302 19.52 -16.69 14.13
C VAL A 302 18.10 -16.30 13.71
N GLN A 303 17.98 -15.27 12.93
CA GLN A 303 16.72 -14.84 12.31
C GLN A 303 16.59 -15.51 10.95
N PHE A 304 15.38 -15.93 10.58
CA PHE A 304 15.08 -16.47 9.25
C PHE A 304 13.65 -16.15 8.82
N TYR A 305 13.43 -16.15 7.49
CA TYR A 305 12.12 -16.04 6.84
C TYR A 305 12.13 -16.75 5.49
#